data_a0d6067e8c6a6970d0df681838114cad
#
_entry.id   a0d6067e8c6a6970d0df681838114cad
#
_cell.length_a   1.000
_cell.length_b   1.000
_cell.length_c   1.000
_cell.angle_alpha   90.00
_cell.angle_beta   90.00
_cell.angle_gamma   90.00
#
_symmetry.space_group_name_H-M   'P 1'
#
loop_
_entity.id
_entity.type
_entity.pdbx_description
1 polymer ?
#
loop_
_entity_poly.entity_id
_entity_poly.type
_entity_poly.pdbx_seq_one_letter_code
_entity_poly.pdbx_strand_id
1 'polypeptide(L)'
;MKEFAINQTYYKVLLTISELNKKSYYPLNEGVFKILAGVIDDETSNFVNLVTFGTLTSYSSKKICHLTLMLFRHELIGKIFDPESKKLYLRTTEKGEYALDEFAKKHKCSFARKKAKSAITIAKIA
;
A
#
# COMPACT_ATOMS: atom_id res chain seq x y z
N MET A 1 -25.49 4.46 -7.63
CA MET A 1 -24.60 4.40 -6.48
C MET A 1 -23.20 4.88 -6.84
N LYS A 2 -22.64 5.74 -6.03
CA LYS A 2 -21.30 6.24 -6.32
C LYS A 2 -20.25 5.21 -5.99
N GLU A 3 -19.29 5.07 -6.88
CA GLU A 3 -18.12 4.26 -6.59
C GLU A 3 -17.27 4.95 -5.52
N PHE A 4 -16.59 4.15 -4.73
CA PHE A 4 -15.65 4.68 -3.76
C PHE A 4 -14.46 5.26 -4.51
N ALA A 5 -14.26 6.56 -4.38
CA ALA A 5 -13.16 7.25 -5.03
C ALA A 5 -12.02 7.42 -4.03
N ILE A 6 -10.86 6.86 -4.34
CA ILE A 6 -9.72 7.02 -3.46
C ILE A 6 -9.09 8.40 -3.66
N ASN A 7 -8.60 8.95 -2.57
CA ASN A 7 -7.83 10.20 -2.61
C ASN A 7 -6.34 9.85 -2.49
N GLN A 8 -5.50 10.86 -2.44
CA GLN A 8 -4.06 10.63 -2.38
C GLN A 8 -3.65 9.86 -1.12
N THR A 9 -4.30 10.10 0.01
CA THR A 9 -4.02 9.38 1.25
C THR A 9 -4.35 7.90 1.11
N TYR A 10 -5.54 7.58 0.60
CA TYR A 10 -5.93 6.20 0.34
C TYR A 10 -5.00 5.56 -0.68
N TYR A 11 -4.60 6.32 -1.69
CA TYR A 11 -3.68 5.83 -2.72
C TYR A 11 -2.36 5.38 -2.09
N LYS A 12 -1.81 6.18 -1.18
CA LYS A 12 -0.56 5.83 -0.50
C LYS A 12 -0.69 4.56 0.33
N VAL A 13 -1.78 4.42 1.06
CA VAL A 13 -2.02 3.21 1.87
C VAL A 13 -2.14 1.99 0.98
N LEU A 14 -2.97 2.09 -0.05
CA LEU A 14 -3.21 0.97 -0.97
C LEU A 14 -1.93 0.61 -1.73
N LEU A 15 -1.19 1.61 -2.18
CA LEU A 15 0.06 1.38 -2.90
C LEU A 15 1.10 0.69 -2.02
N THR A 16 1.18 1.05 -0.74
CA THR A 16 2.10 0.40 0.18
C THR A 16 1.80 -1.10 0.26
N ILE A 17 0.53 -1.46 0.42
CA ILE A 17 0.12 -2.86 0.49
C ILE A 17 0.46 -3.57 -0.82
N SER A 18 0.14 -2.94 -1.96
CA SER A 18 0.42 -3.51 -3.28
C SER A 18 1.92 -3.77 -3.48
N GLU A 19 2.76 -2.81 -3.16
CA GLU A 19 4.20 -2.96 -3.33
C GLU A 19 4.78 -4.04 -2.42
N LEU A 20 4.28 -4.16 -1.19
CA LEU A 20 4.70 -5.22 -0.30
C LEU A 20 4.28 -6.59 -0.83
N ASN A 21 3.05 -6.69 -1.34
CA ASN A 21 2.57 -7.95 -1.90
C ASN A 21 3.43 -8.39 -3.10
N LYS A 22 3.89 -7.45 -3.90
CA LYS A 22 4.78 -7.77 -5.03
C LYS A 22 6.12 -8.33 -4.57
N LYS A 23 6.51 -8.03 -3.34
CA LYS A 23 7.72 -8.59 -2.73
C LYS A 23 7.40 -9.87 -1.94
N SER A 24 6.22 -10.43 -2.14
CA SER A 24 5.73 -11.61 -1.41
C SER A 24 5.62 -11.38 0.09
N TYR A 25 5.36 -10.15 0.47
CA TYR A 25 5.17 -9.77 1.86
C TYR A 25 3.74 -9.27 2.06
N TYR A 26 3.07 -9.85 3.06
CA TYR A 26 1.68 -9.50 3.37
C TYR A 26 1.65 -8.88 4.77
N PRO A 27 1.42 -7.56 4.86
CA PRO A 27 1.56 -6.85 6.13
C PRO A 27 0.32 -6.95 7.00
N LEU A 28 0.53 -6.66 8.29
CA LEU A 28 -0.55 -6.33 9.21
C LEU A 28 -0.78 -4.82 9.14
N ASN A 29 -1.88 -4.35 9.73
CA ASN A 29 -2.16 -2.92 9.81
C ASN A 29 -1.00 -2.15 10.44
N GLU A 30 -0.40 -2.72 11.49
CA GLU A 30 0.71 -2.09 12.18
C GLU A 30 1.92 -1.91 11.26
N GLY A 31 2.21 -2.92 10.45
CA GLY A 31 3.31 -2.82 9.49
C GLY A 31 3.10 -1.72 8.48
N VAL A 32 1.89 -1.60 7.95
CA VAL A 32 1.53 -0.54 7.02
C VAL A 32 1.71 0.83 7.68
N PHE A 33 1.23 0.97 8.92
CA PHE A 33 1.38 2.21 9.67
C PHE A 33 2.85 2.59 9.84
N LYS A 34 3.68 1.64 10.27
CA LYS A 34 5.10 1.90 10.49
C LYS A 34 5.80 2.38 9.24
N ILE A 35 5.51 1.76 8.11
CA ILE A 35 6.12 2.14 6.83
C ILE A 35 5.70 3.56 6.47
N LEU A 36 4.41 3.86 6.53
CA LEU A 36 3.90 5.18 6.18
C LEU A 36 4.38 6.26 7.12
N ALA A 37 4.54 5.93 8.40
CA ALA A 37 5.03 6.87 9.41
C ALA A 37 6.56 7.03 9.38
N GLY A 38 7.26 6.16 8.68
CA GLY A 38 8.73 6.23 8.61
C GLY A 38 9.42 5.63 9.80
N VAL A 39 8.78 4.69 10.49
CA VAL A 39 9.39 3.99 11.63
C VAL A 39 10.33 2.90 11.11
N ILE A 40 11.56 2.91 11.58
CA ILE A 40 12.57 1.91 11.20
C ILE A 40 12.78 0.95 12.36
N ASP A 41 12.50 -0.34 12.11
CA ASP A 41 12.77 -1.39 13.09
C ASP A 41 13.13 -2.67 12.33
N ASP A 42 13.20 -3.80 13.02
CA ASP A 42 13.57 -5.07 12.37
C ASP A 42 12.61 -5.47 11.28
N GLU A 43 11.34 -5.16 11.44
CA GLU A 43 10.32 -5.48 10.44
C GLU A 43 10.41 -4.59 9.21
N THR A 44 10.60 -3.29 9.42
CA THR A 44 10.49 -2.31 8.34
C THR A 44 11.82 -1.95 7.68
N SER A 45 12.95 -2.37 8.26
CA SER A 45 14.26 -1.99 7.75
C SER A 45 14.47 -2.36 6.27
N ASN A 46 13.82 -3.43 5.82
CA ASN A 46 13.93 -3.87 4.42
C ASN A 46 13.03 -3.08 3.47
N PHE A 47 12.21 -2.17 3.99
CA PHE A 47 11.22 -1.46 3.20
C PHE A 47 11.42 0.05 3.17
N VAL A 48 12.59 0.51 3.64
CA VAL A 48 12.86 1.96 3.67
C VAL A 48 12.93 2.57 2.28
N ASN A 49 13.12 1.75 1.26
CA ASN A 49 13.19 2.22 -0.12
C ASN A 49 11.82 2.28 -0.82
N LEU A 50 10.76 1.88 -0.16
CA LEU A 50 9.42 2.02 -0.74
C LEU A 50 9.10 3.50 -0.93
N VAL A 51 8.47 3.82 -2.07
CA VAL A 51 8.16 5.22 -2.38
C VAL A 51 7.22 5.86 -1.38
N THR A 52 6.43 5.06 -0.67
CA THR A 52 5.49 5.56 0.33
C THR A 52 6.07 5.60 1.74
N PHE A 53 7.30 5.11 1.94
CA PHE A 53 7.92 5.12 3.25
C PHE A 53 8.05 6.54 3.80
N GLY A 54 7.50 6.77 4.98
CA GLY A 54 7.59 8.07 5.63
C GLY A 54 6.74 9.18 5.00
N THR A 55 5.76 8.83 4.17
CA THR A 55 4.95 9.84 3.48
C THR A 55 3.71 10.29 4.26
N LEU A 56 3.38 9.61 5.34
CA LEU A 56 2.23 9.95 6.20
C LEU A 56 2.66 10.01 7.66
N THR A 57 3.71 10.77 7.94
CA THR A 57 4.33 10.83 9.27
C THR A 57 3.42 11.46 10.33
N SER A 58 2.46 12.28 9.91
CA SER A 58 1.53 12.93 10.84
C SER A 58 0.31 12.09 11.18
N TYR A 59 0.16 10.93 10.55
CA TYR A 59 -1.01 10.07 10.77
C TYR A 59 -0.75 9.12 11.93
N SER A 60 -1.76 8.95 12.79
CA SER A 60 -1.68 7.99 13.88
C SER A 60 -1.95 6.58 13.39
N SER A 61 -1.56 5.60 14.21
CA SER A 61 -1.87 4.20 13.93
C SER A 61 -3.39 3.98 13.78
N LYS A 62 -4.16 4.62 14.64
CA LYS A 62 -5.62 4.53 14.60
C LYS A 62 -6.17 5.05 13.28
N LYS A 63 -5.63 6.17 12.80
CA LYS A 63 -6.07 6.77 11.53
C LYS A 63 -5.73 5.84 10.36
N ILE A 64 -4.54 5.28 10.34
CA ILE A 64 -4.15 4.35 9.28
C ILE A 64 -5.03 3.10 9.31
N CYS A 65 -5.33 2.56 10.50
CA CYS A 65 -6.25 1.42 10.62
C CYS A 65 -7.63 1.73 10.06
N HIS A 66 -8.11 2.95 10.28
CA HIS A 66 -9.39 3.38 9.72
C HIS A 66 -9.35 3.40 8.20
N LEU A 67 -8.25 3.89 7.63
CA LEU A 67 -8.08 3.93 6.18
C LEU A 67 -8.06 2.53 5.58
N THR A 68 -7.35 1.59 6.22
CA THR A 68 -7.33 0.21 5.73
C THR A 68 -8.70 -0.45 5.86
N LEU A 69 -9.44 -0.14 6.93
CA LEU A 69 -10.79 -0.67 7.09
C LEU A 69 -11.70 -0.19 5.96
N MET A 70 -11.60 1.07 5.59
CA MET A 70 -12.41 1.60 4.48
C MET A 70 -12.04 0.95 3.16
N LEU A 71 -10.75 0.75 2.91
CA LEU A 71 -10.32 0.04 1.71
C LEU A 71 -10.87 -1.38 1.68
N PHE A 72 -10.86 -2.05 2.82
CA PHE A 72 -11.40 -3.41 2.93
C PHE A 72 -12.91 -3.42 2.66
N ARG A 73 -13.65 -2.48 3.23
CA ARG A 73 -15.10 -2.38 3.03
C ARG A 73 -15.48 -2.18 1.57
N HIS A 74 -14.64 -1.47 0.82
CA HIS A 74 -14.89 -1.23 -0.60
C HIS A 74 -14.21 -2.26 -1.49
N GLU A 75 -13.70 -3.33 -0.90
CA GLU A 75 -13.14 -4.47 -1.61
C GLU A 75 -11.87 -4.16 -2.41
N LEU A 76 -11.17 -3.09 -2.02
CA LEU A 76 -9.89 -2.76 -2.66
C LEU A 76 -8.74 -3.56 -2.05
N ILE A 77 -8.90 -4.02 -0.82
CA ILE A 77 -7.98 -4.96 -0.20
C ILE A 77 -8.75 -6.13 0.37
N GLY A 78 -8.08 -7.26 0.53
CA GLY A 78 -8.61 -8.43 1.19
C GLY A 78 -7.73 -8.78 2.37
N LYS A 79 -8.14 -9.80 3.12
CA LYS A 79 -7.40 -10.27 4.27
C LYS A 79 -7.14 -11.77 4.13
N ILE A 80 -5.93 -12.18 4.50
CA ILE A 80 -5.53 -13.58 4.50
C ILE A 80 -5.37 -14.01 5.95
N PHE A 81 -6.15 -15.00 6.38
CA PHE A 81 -6.06 -15.51 7.73
C PHE A 81 -4.98 -16.58 7.82
N ASP A 82 -4.07 -16.42 8.78
CA ASP A 82 -3.06 -17.42 9.08
C ASP A 82 -3.47 -18.16 10.36
N PRO A 83 -3.84 -19.45 10.26
CA PRO A 83 -4.29 -20.20 11.44
C PRO A 83 -3.20 -20.38 12.49
N GLU A 84 -1.94 -20.37 12.12
CA GLU A 84 -0.85 -20.53 13.09
C GLU A 84 -0.68 -19.29 13.96
N SER A 85 -0.57 -18.13 13.35
CA SER A 85 -0.41 -16.88 14.09
C SER A 85 -1.74 -16.28 14.53
N LYS A 86 -2.85 -16.76 13.95
CA LYS A 86 -4.21 -16.24 14.18
C LYS A 86 -4.33 -14.77 13.83
N LYS A 87 -3.60 -14.35 12.81
CA LYS A 87 -3.59 -12.96 12.35
C LYS A 87 -4.16 -12.85 10.96
N LEU A 88 -4.65 -11.65 10.64
CA LEU A 88 -5.19 -11.33 9.32
C LEU A 88 -4.20 -10.42 8.60
N TYR A 89 -3.60 -10.95 7.55
CA TYR A 89 -2.64 -10.22 6.73
C TYR A 89 -3.34 -9.55 5.57
N LEU A 90 -2.81 -8.42 5.12
CA LEU A 90 -3.45 -7.61 4.09
C LEU A 90 -2.90 -7.92 2.71
N ARG A 91 -3.80 -7.94 1.73
CA ARG A 91 -3.42 -8.06 0.32
C ARG A 91 -4.32 -7.16 -0.52
N THR A 92 -3.82 -6.74 -1.68
CA THR A 92 -4.65 -6.01 -2.63
C THR A 92 -5.50 -7.00 -3.42
N THR A 93 -6.64 -6.50 -3.93
CA THR A 93 -7.51 -7.25 -4.82
C THR A 93 -7.31 -6.75 -6.25
N GLU A 94 -7.90 -7.42 -7.24
CA GLU A 94 -7.89 -6.92 -8.61
C GLU A 94 -8.50 -5.52 -8.68
N LYS A 95 -9.60 -5.33 -7.95
CA LYS A 95 -10.26 -4.02 -7.88
C LYS A 95 -9.32 -2.97 -7.30
N GLY A 96 -8.54 -3.34 -6.28
CA GLY A 96 -7.54 -2.45 -5.68
C GLY A 96 -6.44 -2.08 -6.67
N GLU A 97 -5.92 -3.06 -7.39
CA GLU A 97 -4.88 -2.79 -8.39
C GLU A 97 -5.40 -1.90 -9.51
N TYR A 98 -6.62 -2.15 -9.95
CA TYR A 98 -7.26 -1.29 -10.95
C TYR A 98 -7.41 0.15 -10.44
N ALA A 99 -7.82 0.31 -9.19
CA ALA A 99 -7.98 1.63 -8.59
C ALA A 99 -6.64 2.37 -8.52
N LEU A 100 -5.55 1.66 -8.22
CA LEU A 100 -4.21 2.25 -8.23
C LEU A 100 -3.84 2.77 -9.60
N ASP A 101 -4.07 1.96 -10.64
CA ASP A 101 -3.73 2.36 -12.00
C ASP A 101 -4.57 3.55 -12.46
N GLU A 102 -5.86 3.54 -12.17
CA GLU A 102 -6.75 4.62 -12.55
C GLU A 102 -6.40 5.93 -11.84
N PHE A 103 -6.08 5.84 -10.56
CA PHE A 103 -5.67 7.03 -9.81
C PHE A 103 -4.37 7.61 -10.35
N ALA A 104 -3.40 6.75 -10.64
CA ALA A 104 -2.12 7.19 -11.16
C ALA A 104 -2.27 7.89 -12.51
N LYS A 105 -3.11 7.35 -13.40
CA LYS A 105 -3.38 7.97 -14.70
C LYS A 105 -4.07 9.32 -14.53
N LYS A 106 -5.09 9.36 -13.70
CA LYS A 106 -5.95 10.54 -13.54
C LYS A 106 -5.20 11.69 -12.88
N HIS A 107 -4.35 11.39 -11.93
CA HIS A 107 -3.67 12.40 -11.13
C HIS A 107 -2.19 12.56 -11.48
N LYS A 108 -1.72 11.81 -12.47
CA LYS A 108 -0.32 11.85 -12.89
C LYS A 108 0.62 11.69 -11.71
N CYS A 109 0.33 10.70 -10.85
CA CYS A 109 1.13 10.42 -9.68
C CYS A 109 2.51 9.94 -10.09
N SER A 110 3.46 10.85 -10.09
CA SER A 110 4.79 10.56 -10.60
C SER A 110 5.67 9.82 -9.59
N PHE A 111 5.46 10.07 -8.30
CA PHE A 111 6.39 9.53 -7.31
C PHE A 111 6.33 8.01 -7.19
N ALA A 112 5.17 7.40 -7.37
CA ALA A 112 4.99 5.97 -7.18
C ALA A 112 5.02 5.18 -8.49
N ARG A 113 3.99 5.35 -9.32
CA ARG A 113 3.87 4.55 -10.54
C ARG A 113 4.95 4.89 -11.57
N LYS A 114 5.30 6.15 -11.67
CA LYS A 114 6.35 6.57 -12.60
C LYS A 114 7.70 5.99 -12.19
N LYS A 115 8.00 6.00 -10.90
CA LYS A 115 9.24 5.42 -10.40
C LYS A 115 9.29 3.91 -10.63
N ALA A 116 8.19 3.21 -10.39
CA ALA A 116 8.10 1.79 -10.66
C ALA A 116 8.29 1.50 -12.15
N LYS A 117 7.69 2.32 -13.01
CA LYS A 117 7.83 2.18 -14.45
C LYS A 117 9.28 2.39 -14.88
N SER A 118 9.96 3.38 -14.31
CA SER A 118 11.37 3.62 -14.60
C SER A 118 12.23 2.44 -14.18
N ALA A 119 11.96 1.88 -13.02
CA ALA A 119 12.69 0.71 -12.54
C ALA A 119 12.50 -0.48 -13.48
N ILE A 120 11.28 -0.70 -13.95
CA ILE A 120 10.99 -1.76 -14.92
C ILE A 120 11.74 -1.53 -16.22
N THR A 121 11.77 -0.29 -16.69
CA THR A 121 12.47 0.07 -17.92
C THR A 121 13.96 -0.22 -17.81
N ILE A 122 14.56 0.15 -16.68
CA ILE A 122 15.97 -0.12 -16.42
C ILE A 122 16.23 -1.62 -16.41
N ALA A 123 15.37 -2.38 -15.77
CA ALA A 123 15.50 -3.84 -15.73
C ALA A 123 15.44 -4.44 -17.12
N LYS A 124 14.59 -3.93 -17.98
CA LYS A 124 14.48 -4.42 -19.36
C LYS A 124 15.72 -4.11 -20.18
N ILE A 125 16.32 -2.97 -19.93
CA ILE A 125 17.54 -2.57 -20.64
C ILE A 125 18.72 -3.38 -20.15
N ALA A 126 18.76 -3.61 -18.88
CA ALA A 126 19.83 -4.38 -18.27
C ALA A 126 19.73 -5.86 -18.61
#